data_96c8e6cd0cb2d11eba79436b27c03326
#
_entry.id   96c8e6cd0cb2d11eba79436b27c03326
#
_cell.length_a   1.000
_cell.length_b   1.000
_cell.length_c   1.000
_cell.angle_alpha   90.00
_cell.angle_beta   90.00
_cell.angle_gamma   90.00
#
_symmetry.space_group_name_H-M   'P 1'
#
loop_
_entity.id
_entity.type
_entity.pdbx_description
1 polymer ?
#
loop_
_entity_poly.entity_id
_entity_poly.type
_entity_poly.pdbx_seq_one_letter_code
_entity_poly.pdbx_strand_id
1 'polypeptide(L)'
;MEQTSVVSLRALDWTATNWSKAHNVMCHSPVPGRMTNVHHSYRTMLHHWKRKLFDPFRRRKRIEVEVNGKVYETTLGQANFALWTYRTGVMAYVRTHTEEIEADMNAVSKVQRDLYSRSVSRKPH
;
A
#
# COMPACT_ATOMS: atom_id res chain seq x y z
N MET A 1 -14.15 -14.19 18.76
CA MET A 1 -14.05 -13.34 17.94
C MET A 1 -13.11 -13.60 16.98
N GLU A 2 -13.26 -13.46 16.06
CA GLU A 2 -12.45 -13.69 15.24
C GLU A 2 -11.56 -12.75 15.00
N GLN A 3 -10.50 -13.04 14.84
CA GLN A 3 -9.53 -12.19 14.60
C GLN A 3 -9.50 -11.84 13.23
N THR A 4 -9.81 -10.72 12.90
CA THR A 4 -9.68 -10.32 11.56
C THR A 4 -8.26 -9.96 11.30
N SER A 5 -7.75 -10.34 10.17
CA SER A 5 -6.42 -9.97 9.78
C SER A 5 -6.36 -8.49 9.60
N VAL A 6 -5.38 -7.87 10.22
CA VAL A 6 -5.15 -6.45 10.04
C VAL A 6 -4.18 -6.29 8.90
N VAL A 7 -4.61 -5.58 7.87
CA VAL A 7 -3.76 -5.32 6.72
C VAL A 7 -2.98 -4.04 6.99
N SER A 8 -1.65 -4.14 6.96
CA SER A 8 -0.83 -2.98 7.27
C SER A 8 -0.77 -2.02 6.09
N LEU A 9 -0.67 -0.73 6.40
CA LEU A 9 -0.52 0.28 5.37
C LEU A 9 0.76 0.07 4.57
N ARG A 10 1.81 -0.43 5.23
CA ARG A 10 3.06 -0.71 4.52
C ARG A 10 2.88 -1.80 3.49
N ALA A 11 2.13 -2.85 3.82
CA ALA A 11 1.88 -3.92 2.87
C ALA A 11 1.03 -3.44 1.71
N LEU A 12 0.03 -2.61 1.98
CA LEU A 12 -0.79 -2.05 0.92
C LEU A 12 0.03 -1.17 -0.02
N ASP A 13 0.87 -0.32 0.56
CA ASP A 13 1.72 0.56 -0.24
C ASP A 13 2.72 -0.25 -1.06
N TRP A 14 3.36 -1.24 -0.44
CA TRP A 14 4.32 -2.08 -1.15
C TRP A 14 3.66 -2.82 -2.31
N THR A 15 2.44 -3.30 -2.09
CA THR A 15 1.70 -4.00 -3.13
C THR A 15 1.43 -3.08 -4.32
N ALA A 16 0.98 -1.86 -4.03
CA ALA A 16 0.66 -0.91 -5.09
C ALA A 16 1.88 -0.47 -5.88
N THR A 17 3.02 -0.28 -5.20
CA THR A 17 4.19 0.32 -5.81
C THR A 17 5.17 -0.70 -6.38
N ASN A 18 5.37 -1.82 -5.69
CA ASN A 18 6.41 -2.77 -6.08
C ASN A 18 5.89 -4.14 -6.46
N TRP A 19 5.08 -4.74 -5.61
CA TRP A 19 4.61 -6.10 -5.82
C TRP A 19 3.78 -6.22 -7.09
N SER A 20 2.85 -5.29 -7.29
CA SER A 20 1.95 -5.33 -8.44
C SER A 20 2.71 -5.17 -9.76
N LYS A 21 3.78 -4.39 -9.73
CA LYS A 21 4.58 -4.19 -10.92
C LYS A 21 5.37 -5.46 -11.25
N ALA A 22 5.96 -6.08 -10.24
CA ALA A 22 6.78 -7.27 -10.44
C ALA A 22 5.96 -8.48 -10.85
N HIS A 23 4.73 -8.59 -10.32
CA HIS A 23 3.91 -9.78 -10.54
C HIS A 23 2.71 -9.53 -11.46
N ASN A 24 2.59 -8.33 -12.00
CA ASN A 24 1.50 -7.98 -12.91
C ASN A 24 0.14 -8.36 -12.33
N VAL A 25 -0.13 -7.88 -11.13
CA VAL A 25 -1.29 -8.30 -10.36
C VAL A 25 -2.60 -7.75 -10.90
N MET A 26 -3.56 -8.64 -11.04
CA MET A 26 -4.93 -8.27 -11.40
C MET A 26 -5.83 -8.60 -10.21
N CYS A 27 -6.65 -7.67 -9.80
CA CYS A 27 -7.55 -7.88 -8.68
C CYS A 27 -8.99 -7.74 -9.11
N HIS A 28 -9.86 -8.53 -8.46
CA HIS A 28 -11.30 -8.40 -8.66
C HIS A 28 -11.81 -7.30 -7.73
N SER A 29 -12.47 -6.32 -8.30
CA SER A 29 -13.10 -5.31 -7.48
C SER A 29 -14.36 -5.90 -6.83
N PRO A 30 -14.89 -5.24 -5.77
CA PRO A 30 -16.14 -5.70 -5.17
C PRO A 30 -17.30 -5.70 -6.16
N VAL A 31 -17.20 -4.93 -7.24
CA VAL A 31 -18.24 -4.93 -8.26
C VAL A 31 -18.04 -6.17 -9.15
N PRO A 32 -19.05 -7.04 -9.26
CA PRO A 32 -18.90 -8.27 -10.03
C PRO A 32 -18.50 -8.01 -11.48
N GLY A 33 -17.60 -8.86 -11.97
CA GLY A 33 -17.18 -8.79 -13.37
C GLY A 33 -16.13 -7.73 -13.66
N ARG A 34 -15.66 -7.02 -12.66
CA ARG A 34 -14.68 -5.98 -12.89
C ARG A 34 -13.31 -6.40 -12.35
N MET A 35 -12.29 -6.33 -13.20
CA MET A 35 -10.92 -6.62 -12.81
C MET A 35 -10.07 -5.39 -13.01
N THR A 36 -9.08 -5.22 -12.15
CA THR A 36 -8.22 -4.05 -12.18
C THR A 36 -6.76 -4.47 -12.23
N ASN A 37 -6.00 -3.91 -13.16
CA ASN A 37 -4.54 -4.04 -13.13
C ASN A 37 -4.05 -3.06 -12.07
N VAL A 38 -3.51 -3.60 -10.98
CA VAL A 38 -3.22 -2.83 -9.80
C VAL A 38 -2.19 -1.73 -10.06
N HIS A 39 -1.07 -2.08 -10.68
CA HIS A 39 -0.01 -1.10 -10.90
C HIS A 39 -0.47 0.02 -11.83
N HIS A 40 -1.17 -0.34 -12.89
CA HIS A 40 -1.67 0.67 -13.82
C HIS A 40 -2.68 1.59 -13.14
N SER A 41 -3.60 1.03 -12.36
CA SER A 41 -4.59 1.81 -11.64
C SER A 41 -3.92 2.74 -10.64
N TYR A 42 -2.91 2.25 -9.92
CA TYR A 42 -2.19 3.05 -8.95
C TYR A 42 -1.55 4.27 -9.63
N ARG A 43 -0.89 4.06 -10.77
CA ARG A 43 -0.27 5.16 -11.48
C ARG A 43 -1.29 6.17 -11.97
N THR A 44 -2.45 5.69 -12.41
CA THR A 44 -3.53 6.55 -12.84
C THR A 44 -4.02 7.43 -11.70
N MET A 45 -4.15 6.82 -10.50
CA MET A 45 -4.61 7.57 -9.34
C MET A 45 -3.58 8.60 -8.88
N LEU A 46 -2.29 8.26 -8.96
CA LEU A 46 -1.24 9.22 -8.63
C LEU A 46 -1.29 10.42 -9.56
N HIS A 47 -1.57 10.18 -10.81
CA HIS A 47 -1.65 11.26 -11.79
C HIS A 47 -2.89 12.12 -11.52
N HIS A 48 -4.00 11.50 -11.21
CA HIS A 48 -5.27 12.18 -10.96
C HIS A 48 -5.22 13.02 -9.68
N TRP A 49 -4.75 12.41 -8.57
CA TRP A 49 -4.81 13.04 -7.26
C TRP A 49 -3.57 13.83 -6.90
N LYS A 50 -2.49 13.62 -7.63
CA LYS A 50 -1.17 14.07 -7.23
C LYS A 50 -0.72 13.32 -5.98
N ARG A 51 0.58 13.20 -5.82
CA ARG A 51 1.12 12.35 -4.76
C ARG A 51 0.66 12.75 -3.37
N LYS A 52 0.58 14.03 -3.10
CA LYS A 52 0.24 14.47 -1.75
C LYS A 52 -1.19 14.17 -1.33
N LEU A 53 -2.07 13.90 -2.29
CA LEU A 53 -3.45 13.58 -1.99
C LEU A 53 -3.75 12.09 -2.13
N PHE A 54 -2.73 11.28 -2.39
CA PHE A 54 -2.90 9.84 -2.56
C PHE A 54 -1.68 9.12 -2.01
N ASP A 55 -1.41 9.31 -0.71
CA ASP A 55 -0.23 8.77 -0.07
C ASP A 55 -0.60 8.35 1.35
N PRO A 56 -0.48 7.05 1.67
CA PRO A 56 -0.90 6.57 2.99
C PRO A 56 -0.04 7.11 4.14
N PHE A 57 1.18 7.58 3.84
CA PHE A 57 2.10 8.01 4.89
C PHE A 57 2.29 9.51 4.96
N ARG A 58 1.65 10.25 4.05
CA ARG A 58 1.86 11.69 4.02
C ARG A 58 1.15 12.35 5.18
N ARG A 59 1.88 13.11 5.96
CA ARG A 59 1.30 13.80 7.10
C ARG A 59 0.93 15.21 6.69
N ARG A 60 -0.34 15.39 6.45
CA ARG A 60 -0.87 16.68 6.07
C ARG A 60 -2.04 17.00 6.95
N LYS A 61 -2.86 17.94 6.54
CA LYS A 61 -4.04 18.31 7.27
C LYS A 61 -4.87 17.08 7.62
N ARG A 62 -5.16 16.91 8.87
CA ARG A 62 -5.95 15.77 9.33
C ARG A 62 -7.43 16.04 9.17
N ILE A 63 -8.16 14.99 8.89
CA ILE A 63 -9.62 15.07 8.79
C ILE A 63 -10.18 13.97 9.66
N GLU A 64 -11.45 14.13 10.04
CA GLU A 64 -12.14 13.10 10.79
C GLU A 64 -13.12 12.38 9.89
N VAL A 65 -13.13 11.06 9.99
CA VAL A 65 -14.01 10.22 9.17
C VAL A 65 -14.79 9.33 10.11
N GLU A 66 -16.11 9.32 9.96
CA GLU A 66 -16.95 8.46 10.77
C GLU A 66 -17.30 7.19 10.00
N VAL A 67 -16.99 6.04 10.60
CA VAL A 67 -17.30 4.76 9.99
C VAL A 67 -17.96 3.89 11.04
N ASN A 68 -19.18 3.47 10.78
CA ASN A 68 -19.94 2.61 11.69
C ASN A 68 -20.01 3.18 13.11
N GLY A 69 -20.23 4.47 13.22
CA GLY A 69 -20.38 5.12 14.50
C GLY A 69 -19.08 5.47 15.21
N LYS A 70 -17.95 5.13 14.63
CA LYS A 70 -16.66 5.46 15.21
C LYS A 70 -15.98 6.54 14.39
N VAL A 71 -15.33 7.46 15.08
CA VAL A 71 -14.63 8.56 14.44
C VAL A 71 -13.15 8.22 14.38
N TYR A 72 -12.56 8.31 13.18
CA TYR A 72 -11.15 8.06 12.97
C TYR A 72 -10.50 9.34 12.45
N GLU A 73 -9.30 9.61 12.95
CA GLU A 73 -8.54 10.74 12.46
C GLU A 73 -7.57 10.23 11.39
N THR A 74 -7.57 10.88 10.24
CA THR A 74 -6.71 10.45 9.13
C THR A 74 -6.35 11.67 8.30
N THR A 75 -5.58 11.46 7.23
CA THR A 75 -5.29 12.51 6.28
C THR A 75 -6.07 12.23 4.99
N LEU A 76 -6.25 13.26 4.18
CA LEU A 76 -6.97 13.09 2.93
C LEU A 76 -6.23 12.10 2.01
N GLY A 77 -4.91 12.18 1.98
CA GLY A 77 -4.13 11.25 1.16
C GLY A 77 -4.29 9.81 1.59
N GLN A 78 -4.29 9.58 2.90
CA GLN A 78 -4.49 8.25 3.44
C GLN A 78 -5.90 7.74 3.16
N ALA A 79 -6.90 8.60 3.33
CA ALA A 79 -8.28 8.21 3.08
C ALA A 79 -8.50 7.86 1.61
N ASN A 80 -7.96 8.65 0.70
CA ASN A 80 -8.08 8.38 -0.72
C ASN A 80 -7.39 7.07 -1.09
N PHE A 81 -6.22 6.82 -0.53
CA PHE A 81 -5.49 5.60 -0.79
C PHE A 81 -6.26 4.38 -0.26
N ALA A 82 -6.77 4.47 0.96
CA ALA A 82 -7.52 3.36 1.55
C ALA A 82 -8.77 3.05 0.75
N LEU A 83 -9.49 4.07 0.30
CA LEU A 83 -10.68 3.87 -0.50
C LEU A 83 -10.35 3.19 -1.83
N TRP A 84 -9.25 3.59 -2.45
CA TRP A 84 -8.79 2.98 -3.69
C TRP A 84 -8.48 1.49 -3.48
N THR A 85 -7.78 1.14 -2.39
CA THR A 85 -7.44 -0.26 -2.14
C THR A 85 -8.69 -1.11 -1.94
N TYR A 86 -9.72 -0.52 -1.33
CA TYR A 86 -10.97 -1.24 -1.15
C TYR A 86 -11.71 -1.42 -2.48
N ARG A 87 -11.82 -0.35 -3.25
CA ARG A 87 -12.60 -0.36 -4.49
C ARG A 87 -12.00 -1.24 -5.58
N THR A 88 -10.70 -1.39 -5.57
CA THR A 88 -10.02 -2.18 -6.60
C THR A 88 -9.83 -3.63 -6.21
N GLY A 89 -10.10 -3.97 -4.94
CA GLY A 89 -9.87 -5.33 -4.45
C GLY A 89 -8.46 -5.55 -3.94
N VAL A 90 -7.63 -4.51 -3.94
CA VAL A 90 -6.24 -4.63 -3.47
C VAL A 90 -6.19 -5.04 -2.00
N MET A 91 -7.07 -4.45 -1.18
CA MET A 91 -7.08 -4.77 0.24
C MET A 91 -7.36 -6.25 0.48
N ALA A 92 -8.33 -6.81 -0.23
CA ALA A 92 -8.65 -8.23 -0.11
C ALA A 92 -7.50 -9.09 -0.62
N TYR A 93 -6.85 -8.67 -1.70
CA TYR A 93 -5.71 -9.38 -2.25
C TYR A 93 -4.56 -9.43 -1.24
N VAL A 94 -4.22 -8.30 -0.64
CA VAL A 94 -3.14 -8.24 0.33
C VAL A 94 -3.46 -9.11 1.54
N ARG A 95 -4.72 -9.11 1.96
CA ARG A 95 -5.12 -9.91 3.12
C ARG A 95 -4.84 -11.40 2.90
N THR A 96 -5.03 -11.88 1.68
CA THR A 96 -4.79 -13.29 1.38
C THR A 96 -3.34 -13.59 1.01
N HIS A 97 -2.53 -12.57 0.73
CA HIS A 97 -1.14 -12.74 0.33
C HIS A 97 -0.16 -12.06 1.29
N THR A 98 -0.61 -11.80 2.52
CA THR A 98 0.17 -11.03 3.48
C THR A 98 1.56 -11.62 3.72
N GLU A 99 1.64 -12.93 3.92
CA GLU A 99 2.92 -13.56 4.24
C GLU A 99 3.92 -13.40 3.11
N GLU A 100 3.47 -13.61 1.90
CA GLU A 100 4.34 -13.49 0.74
C GLU A 100 4.82 -12.07 0.53
N ILE A 101 3.91 -11.12 0.68
CA ILE A 101 4.21 -9.72 0.46
C ILE A 101 5.17 -9.22 1.55
N GLU A 102 4.93 -9.59 2.79
CA GLU A 102 5.80 -9.18 3.88
C GLU A 102 7.17 -9.79 3.77
N ALA A 103 7.25 -11.05 3.32
CA ALA A 103 8.54 -11.68 3.09
C ALA A 103 9.33 -10.93 2.01
N ASP A 104 8.64 -10.49 0.97
CA ASP A 104 9.27 -9.72 -0.11
C ASP A 104 9.78 -8.39 0.41
N MET A 105 8.96 -7.67 1.19
CA MET A 105 9.36 -6.40 1.77
C MET A 105 10.59 -6.56 2.65
N ASN A 106 10.59 -7.58 3.48
CA ASN A 106 11.68 -7.82 4.42
C ASN A 106 12.97 -8.19 3.70
N ALA A 107 12.87 -8.99 2.65
CA ALA A 107 14.04 -9.39 1.87
C ALA A 107 14.69 -8.19 1.20
N VAL A 108 13.88 -7.32 0.60
CA VAL A 108 14.41 -6.14 -0.06
C VAL A 108 15.02 -5.18 0.96
N SER A 109 14.35 -4.99 2.09
CA SER A 109 14.88 -4.12 3.14
C SER A 109 16.22 -4.62 3.66
N LYS A 110 16.35 -5.93 3.81
CA LYS A 110 17.60 -6.51 4.28
C LYS A 110 18.72 -6.28 3.28
N VAL A 111 18.44 -6.49 2.00
CA VAL A 111 19.43 -6.26 0.96
C VAL A 111 19.88 -4.81 0.96
N GLN A 112 18.95 -3.88 1.09
CA GLN A 112 19.28 -2.47 1.11
C GLN A 112 20.14 -2.12 2.31
N ARG A 113 19.82 -2.67 3.48
CA ARG A 113 20.61 -2.43 4.69
C ARG A 113 22.04 -2.97 4.53
N ASP A 114 22.16 -4.17 3.96
CA ASP A 114 23.45 -4.77 3.75
C ASP A 114 24.31 -3.95 2.79
N LEU A 115 23.71 -3.48 1.72
CA LEU A 115 24.40 -2.64 0.76
C LEU A 115 24.84 -1.32 1.37
N TYR A 116 23.97 -0.72 2.20
CA TYR A 116 24.29 0.51 2.87
C TYR A 116 25.47 0.32 3.83
N SER A 117 25.45 -0.76 4.60
CA SER A 117 26.54 -1.06 5.53
C SER A 117 27.87 -1.22 4.81
N ARG A 118 27.86 -1.93 3.68
CA ARG A 118 29.08 -2.10 2.90
C ARG A 118 29.59 -0.77 2.37
N SER A 119 28.68 0.05 1.88
CA SER A 119 29.04 1.34 1.34
C SER A 119 29.69 2.22 2.43
N VAL A 120 29.10 2.23 3.62
CA VAL A 120 29.61 3.02 4.70
C VAL A 120 30.96 2.52 5.17
N SER A 121 31.14 1.20 5.29
CA SER A 121 32.39 0.65 5.77
C SER A 121 33.52 0.79 4.76
N ARG A 122 33.21 0.99 3.49
CA ARG A 122 34.24 1.20 2.47
C ARG A 122 34.59 2.65 2.26
N LYS A 123 33.86 3.53 2.89
CA LYS A 123 34.04 4.94 2.65
C LYS A 123 35.42 5.39 3.13
N PRO A 124 36.18 6.05 2.30
CA PRO A 124 37.48 6.54 2.72
C PRO A 124 37.32 7.70 3.70
N HIS A 125 38.29 7.91 4.47
CA HIS A 125 38.25 8.94 5.49
C HIS A 125 38.94 10.22 5.06
#